data_e3f31275ca897fa905a35d70fbac69a4
#
_entry.id   e3f31275ca897fa905a35d70fbac69a4
#
_cell.length_a   1.000
_cell.length_b   1.000
_cell.length_c   1.000
_cell.angle_alpha   90.00
_cell.angle_beta   90.00
_cell.angle_gamma   90.00
#
_symmetry.space_group_name_H-M   'P 1'
#
loop_
_entity.id
_entity.type
_entity.pdbx_description
1 polymer ?
#
loop_
_entity_poly.entity_id
_entity_poly.type
_entity_poly.pdbx_seq_one_letter_code
_entity_poly.pdbx_strand_id
1 'polypeptide(L)'
;MDANLKGRVALVTGASRGVGARIAARLAEHGAVVHAADIDEKAALRMDVTDRAAVAAAVARIEKESGGLDILVNNAGLLANGPFDATAGEAWDRLVAVNLTGVYNCVQAAVPAMRRRGRGSVINIASVSHEKGGGAFGNVWYGATKAGVVAMTRGLGRELGPLAIRVNAIAPAVVATDMVRSLLTPEMRERIVARIPLGRLAEEDDVARLAVFLASDWSDFITGETIAVDGGFLRT
;
A
#
# COMPACT_ATOMS: atom_id res chain seq x y z
N MET A 1 5.46 2.61 22.01
CA MET A 1 4.18 3.34 21.91
C MET A 1 3.13 2.37 21.42
N ASP A 2 2.01 2.26 22.11
CA ASP A 2 0.88 1.44 21.68
C ASP A 2 -0.10 2.32 20.89
N ALA A 3 -0.31 1.98 19.60
CA ALA A 3 -1.23 2.70 18.73
C ALA A 3 -2.72 2.44 19.05
N ASN A 4 -2.97 1.48 19.97
CA ASN A 4 -4.30 1.09 20.43
C ASN A 4 -5.34 0.94 19.31
N LEU A 5 -5.12 -0.02 18.42
CA LEU A 5 -6.06 -0.34 17.34
C LEU A 5 -7.15 -1.35 17.78
N LYS A 6 -7.33 -1.56 19.09
CA LYS A 6 -8.31 -2.48 19.63
C LYS A 6 -9.73 -2.12 19.14
N GLY A 7 -10.43 -3.10 18.57
CA GLY A 7 -11.77 -2.91 17.98
C GLY A 7 -11.79 -2.25 16.61
N ARG A 8 -10.63 -1.97 16.00
CA ARG A 8 -10.52 -1.58 14.59
C ARG A 8 -10.45 -2.83 13.71
N VAL A 9 -11.11 -2.78 12.58
CA VAL A 9 -11.11 -3.86 11.57
C VAL A 9 -10.31 -3.39 10.36
N ALA A 10 -9.35 -4.17 9.93
CA ALA A 10 -8.44 -3.84 8.84
C ALA A 10 -8.52 -4.85 7.69
N LEU A 11 -8.51 -4.35 6.46
CA LEU A 11 -8.25 -5.12 5.24
C LEU A 11 -6.89 -4.71 4.69
N VAL A 12 -6.00 -5.68 4.50
CA VAL A 12 -4.68 -5.46 3.87
C VAL A 12 -4.61 -6.30 2.60
N THR A 13 -4.38 -5.68 1.44
CA THR A 13 -4.27 -6.37 0.15
C THR A 13 -2.81 -6.70 -0.18
N GLY A 14 -2.58 -7.82 -0.89
CA GLY A 14 -1.22 -8.30 -1.19
C GLY A 14 -0.47 -8.69 0.10
N ALA A 15 -1.16 -9.34 1.03
CA ALA A 15 -0.71 -9.56 2.40
C ALA A 15 -0.16 -10.96 2.68
N SER A 16 0.06 -11.82 1.67
CA SER A 16 0.65 -13.14 1.86
C SER A 16 2.17 -13.09 2.11
N ARG A 17 2.85 -12.02 1.77
CA ARG A 17 4.31 -11.85 1.92
C ARG A 17 4.75 -10.39 1.95
N GLY A 18 6.02 -10.17 2.25
CA GLY A 18 6.68 -8.87 2.12
C GLY A 18 6.04 -7.78 2.97
N VAL A 19 6.00 -6.57 2.43
CA VAL A 19 5.49 -5.38 3.12
C VAL A 19 4.05 -5.56 3.59
N GLY A 20 3.17 -6.14 2.76
CA GLY A 20 1.77 -6.35 3.12
C GLY A 20 1.59 -7.29 4.31
N ALA A 21 2.31 -8.41 4.33
CA ALA A 21 2.30 -9.34 5.47
C ALA A 21 2.83 -8.67 6.75
N ARG A 22 3.91 -7.87 6.62
CA ARG A 22 4.45 -7.15 7.78
C ARG A 22 3.52 -6.08 8.31
N ILE A 23 2.83 -5.34 7.43
CA ILE A 23 1.79 -4.38 7.83
C ILE A 23 0.65 -5.11 8.56
N ALA A 24 0.15 -6.21 8.00
CA ALA A 24 -0.91 -7.01 8.62
C ALA A 24 -0.53 -7.49 10.02
N ALA A 25 0.69 -8.02 10.18
CA ALA A 25 1.23 -8.44 11.48
C ALA A 25 1.30 -7.28 12.48
N ARG A 26 1.83 -6.12 12.08
CA ARG A 26 1.94 -4.95 12.95
C ARG A 26 0.59 -4.39 13.37
N LEU A 27 -0.38 -4.31 12.47
CA LEU A 27 -1.74 -3.89 12.83
C LEU A 27 -2.37 -4.84 13.87
N ALA A 28 -2.17 -6.16 13.71
CA ALA A 28 -2.65 -7.16 14.66
C ALA A 28 -1.92 -7.06 16.03
N GLU A 29 -0.60 -6.85 16.05
CA GLU A 29 0.18 -6.61 17.27
C GLU A 29 -0.35 -5.42 18.08
N HIS A 30 -0.94 -4.41 17.42
CA HIS A 30 -1.59 -3.26 18.05
C HIS A 30 -3.09 -3.44 18.31
N GLY A 31 -3.62 -4.67 18.16
CA GLY A 31 -4.97 -5.05 18.56
C GLY A 31 -6.04 -4.94 17.48
N ALA A 32 -5.70 -4.66 16.21
CA ALA A 32 -6.67 -4.69 15.12
C ALA A 32 -7.09 -6.12 14.76
N VAL A 33 -8.34 -6.30 14.34
CA VAL A 33 -8.81 -7.50 13.64
C VAL A 33 -8.41 -7.36 12.18
N VAL A 34 -7.48 -8.20 11.69
CA VAL A 34 -6.89 -8.05 10.37
C VAL A 34 -7.36 -9.14 9.42
N HIS A 35 -7.91 -8.73 8.30
CA HIS A 35 -8.20 -9.58 7.13
C HIS A 35 -7.09 -9.39 6.10
N ALA A 36 -6.17 -10.36 6.05
CA ALA A 36 -5.06 -10.41 5.11
C ALA A 36 -5.54 -11.04 3.79
N ALA A 37 -5.65 -10.23 2.74
CA ALA A 37 -6.13 -10.63 1.44
C ALA A 37 -4.99 -10.74 0.42
N ASP A 38 -5.05 -11.74 -0.43
CA ASP A 38 -4.11 -11.95 -1.54
C ASP A 38 -4.75 -12.77 -2.67
N ILE A 39 -4.16 -12.73 -3.84
CA ILE A 39 -4.49 -13.64 -4.95
C ILE A 39 -3.93 -15.05 -4.73
N ASP A 40 -2.95 -15.20 -3.85
CA ASP A 40 -2.35 -16.49 -3.48
C ASP A 40 -3.44 -17.46 -2.97
N GLU A 41 -3.39 -18.71 -3.42
CA GLU A 41 -4.35 -19.75 -3.04
C GLU A 41 -4.33 -20.08 -1.54
N LYS A 42 -3.20 -19.82 -0.88
CA LYS A 42 -3.02 -20.04 0.56
C LYS A 42 -3.44 -18.85 1.42
N ALA A 43 -3.86 -17.74 0.80
CA ALA A 43 -4.32 -16.57 1.54
C ALA A 43 -5.57 -16.89 2.36
N ALA A 44 -5.63 -16.40 3.59
CA ALA A 44 -6.81 -16.54 4.46
C ALA A 44 -8.07 -15.91 3.83
N LEU A 45 -7.89 -14.83 3.08
CA LEU A 45 -8.91 -14.20 2.25
C LEU A 45 -8.40 -14.11 0.81
N ARG A 46 -8.79 -15.07 -0.02
CA ARG A 46 -8.42 -15.03 -1.45
C ARG A 46 -9.20 -13.92 -2.16
N MET A 47 -8.48 -12.97 -2.77
CA MET A 47 -9.08 -11.81 -3.43
C MET A 47 -8.14 -11.26 -4.51
N ASP A 48 -8.63 -11.19 -5.74
CA ASP A 48 -7.98 -10.43 -6.81
C ASP A 48 -8.52 -9.00 -6.80
N VAL A 49 -7.65 -8.02 -6.58
CA VAL A 49 -8.03 -6.59 -6.55
C VAL A 49 -8.54 -6.08 -7.90
N THR A 50 -8.25 -6.78 -9.00
CA THR A 50 -8.74 -6.42 -10.35
C THR A 50 -10.19 -6.86 -10.58
N ASP A 51 -10.69 -7.81 -9.81
CA ASP A 51 -12.07 -8.29 -9.85
C ASP A 51 -12.96 -7.52 -8.87
N ARG A 52 -13.79 -6.62 -9.40
CA ARG A 52 -14.71 -5.80 -8.59
C ARG A 52 -15.69 -6.62 -7.77
N ALA A 53 -16.17 -7.73 -8.33
CA ALA A 53 -17.14 -8.58 -7.64
C ALA A 53 -16.46 -9.31 -6.46
N ALA A 54 -15.26 -9.83 -6.67
CA ALA A 54 -14.47 -10.45 -5.61
C ALA A 54 -14.14 -9.46 -4.49
N VAL A 55 -13.74 -8.22 -4.81
CA VAL A 55 -13.45 -7.17 -3.83
C VAL A 55 -14.72 -6.81 -3.05
N ALA A 56 -15.85 -6.59 -3.72
CA ALA A 56 -17.11 -6.27 -3.05
C ALA A 56 -17.57 -7.40 -2.12
N ALA A 57 -17.48 -8.66 -2.58
CA ALA A 57 -17.82 -9.84 -1.78
C ALA A 57 -16.91 -9.97 -0.54
N ALA A 58 -15.60 -9.71 -0.69
CA ALA A 58 -14.65 -9.73 0.41
C ALA A 58 -14.99 -8.67 1.47
N VAL A 59 -15.28 -7.43 1.08
CA VAL A 59 -15.68 -6.37 2.02
C VAL A 59 -16.99 -6.72 2.72
N ALA A 60 -18.00 -7.21 1.99
CA ALA A 60 -19.27 -7.63 2.59
C ALA A 60 -19.09 -8.78 3.60
N ARG A 61 -18.20 -9.73 3.31
CA ARG A 61 -17.82 -10.79 4.22
C ARG A 61 -17.17 -10.23 5.50
N ILE A 62 -16.23 -9.30 5.36
CA ILE A 62 -15.56 -8.63 6.49
C ILE A 62 -16.59 -7.92 7.37
N GLU A 63 -17.52 -7.17 6.78
CA GLU A 63 -18.57 -6.49 7.54
C GLU A 63 -19.43 -7.48 8.34
N LYS A 64 -19.80 -8.61 7.73
CA LYS A 64 -20.59 -9.65 8.38
C LYS A 64 -19.84 -10.33 9.53
N GLU A 65 -18.55 -10.63 9.34
CA GLU A 65 -17.75 -11.38 10.32
C GLU A 65 -17.22 -10.49 11.46
N SER A 66 -16.90 -9.22 11.17
CA SER A 66 -16.19 -8.33 12.10
C SER A 66 -16.96 -7.04 12.43
N GLY A 67 -18.18 -6.87 11.92
CA GLY A 67 -19.05 -5.74 12.25
C GLY A 67 -18.72 -4.42 11.58
N GLY A 68 -17.83 -4.40 10.57
CA GLY A 68 -17.49 -3.21 9.80
C GLY A 68 -16.06 -3.22 9.25
N LEU A 69 -15.63 -2.09 8.69
CA LEU A 69 -14.26 -1.89 8.19
C LEU A 69 -13.79 -0.49 8.59
N ASP A 70 -12.66 -0.38 9.27
CA ASP A 70 -12.07 0.88 9.75
C ASP A 70 -10.79 1.25 9.00
N ILE A 71 -10.02 0.25 8.52
CA ILE A 71 -8.69 0.46 7.92
C ILE A 71 -8.64 -0.32 6.61
N LEU A 72 -8.23 0.35 5.53
CA LEU A 72 -7.89 -0.27 4.25
C LEU A 72 -6.44 0.03 3.91
N VAL A 73 -5.63 -1.03 3.68
CA VAL A 73 -4.28 -0.90 3.17
C VAL A 73 -4.22 -1.46 1.75
N ASN A 74 -4.13 -0.58 0.76
CA ASN A 74 -3.91 -0.92 -0.64
C ASN A 74 -2.42 -1.16 -0.87
N ASN A 75 -1.97 -2.39 -0.63
CA ASN A 75 -0.58 -2.79 -0.81
C ASN A 75 -0.38 -3.70 -2.03
N ALA A 76 -1.39 -4.42 -2.50
CA ALA A 76 -1.29 -5.23 -3.71
C ALA A 76 -0.72 -4.41 -4.88
N GLY A 77 0.30 -4.94 -5.54
CA GLY A 77 0.94 -4.23 -6.63
C GLY A 77 1.90 -5.10 -7.41
N LEU A 78 2.09 -4.73 -8.67
CA LEU A 78 3.08 -5.31 -9.57
C LEU A 78 4.22 -4.32 -9.77
N LEU A 79 5.42 -4.86 -9.94
CA LEU A 79 6.60 -4.14 -10.38
C LEU A 79 6.80 -4.36 -11.87
N ALA A 80 7.13 -3.31 -12.61
CA ALA A 80 7.62 -3.40 -13.98
C ALA A 80 9.04 -2.84 -14.05
N ASN A 81 9.93 -3.55 -14.71
CA ASN A 81 11.33 -3.17 -14.90
C ASN A 81 11.70 -3.21 -16.40
N GLY A 82 12.91 -2.81 -16.72
CA GLY A 82 13.40 -2.76 -18.09
C GLY A 82 13.17 -1.42 -18.80
N PRO A 83 13.71 -1.27 -20.03
CA PRO A 83 13.57 -0.04 -20.83
C PRO A 83 12.12 0.13 -21.30
N PHE A 84 11.74 1.38 -21.65
CA PHE A 84 10.36 1.73 -21.94
C PHE A 84 9.79 0.99 -23.16
N ASP A 85 10.62 0.76 -24.16
CA ASP A 85 10.27 0.12 -25.43
C ASP A 85 10.18 -1.42 -25.35
N ALA A 86 10.67 -2.02 -24.27
CA ALA A 86 10.58 -3.46 -24.03
C ALA A 86 9.29 -3.86 -23.27
N THR A 87 8.46 -2.90 -22.85
CA THR A 87 7.22 -3.19 -22.14
C THR A 87 6.10 -3.47 -23.14
N ALA A 88 5.65 -4.72 -23.25
CA ALA A 88 4.50 -5.10 -24.04
C ALA A 88 3.18 -4.45 -23.55
N GLY A 89 2.23 -4.20 -24.45
CA GLY A 89 0.93 -3.59 -24.12
C GLY A 89 0.19 -4.33 -23.00
N GLU A 90 0.17 -5.67 -23.05
CA GLU A 90 -0.47 -6.50 -22.03
C GLU A 90 0.19 -6.37 -20.64
N ALA A 91 1.50 -6.17 -20.60
CA ALA A 91 2.20 -5.92 -19.33
C ALA A 91 1.84 -4.54 -18.75
N TRP A 92 1.67 -3.53 -19.59
CA TRP A 92 1.14 -2.23 -19.21
C TRP A 92 -0.31 -2.34 -18.70
N ASP A 93 -1.19 -3.00 -19.45
CA ASP A 93 -2.59 -3.16 -19.05
C ASP A 93 -2.71 -3.86 -17.70
N ARG A 94 -1.94 -4.92 -17.47
CA ARG A 94 -1.90 -5.63 -16.21
C ARG A 94 -1.34 -4.76 -15.07
N LEU A 95 -0.32 -3.95 -15.35
CA LEU A 95 0.23 -3.02 -14.37
C LEU A 95 -0.80 -1.99 -13.91
N VAL A 96 -1.53 -1.39 -14.86
CA VAL A 96 -2.62 -0.45 -14.59
C VAL A 96 -3.77 -1.13 -13.85
N ALA A 97 -4.17 -2.32 -14.29
CA ALA A 97 -5.25 -3.08 -13.67
C ALA A 97 -4.98 -3.34 -12.17
N VAL A 98 -3.76 -3.75 -11.82
CA VAL A 98 -3.42 -4.04 -10.42
C VAL A 98 -3.13 -2.75 -9.64
N ASN A 99 -2.22 -1.90 -10.14
CA ASN A 99 -1.67 -0.78 -9.36
C ASN A 99 -2.63 0.42 -9.25
N LEU A 100 -3.55 0.59 -10.19
CA LEU A 100 -4.50 1.71 -10.22
C LEU A 100 -5.95 1.24 -10.08
N THR A 101 -6.43 0.39 -10.99
CA THR A 101 -7.82 -0.08 -10.96
C THR A 101 -8.10 -0.89 -9.70
N GLY A 102 -7.12 -1.69 -9.24
CA GLY A 102 -7.23 -2.43 -7.98
C GLY A 102 -7.40 -1.51 -6.77
N VAL A 103 -6.64 -0.42 -6.69
CA VAL A 103 -6.80 0.58 -5.63
C VAL A 103 -8.19 1.22 -5.68
N TYR A 104 -8.62 1.62 -6.87
CA TYR A 104 -9.97 2.16 -7.09
C TYR A 104 -11.06 1.17 -6.63
N ASN A 105 -11.00 -0.10 -7.04
CA ASN A 105 -11.97 -1.12 -6.66
C ASN A 105 -12.06 -1.30 -5.15
N CYS A 106 -10.90 -1.38 -4.46
CA CYS A 106 -10.87 -1.54 -3.01
C CYS A 106 -11.45 -0.33 -2.28
N VAL A 107 -11.12 0.90 -2.71
CA VAL A 107 -11.67 2.13 -2.11
C VAL A 107 -13.18 2.21 -2.35
N GLN A 108 -13.65 1.93 -3.56
CA GLN A 108 -15.08 1.93 -3.89
C GLN A 108 -15.88 0.95 -3.00
N ALA A 109 -15.34 -0.22 -2.72
CA ALA A 109 -16.00 -1.19 -1.86
C ALA A 109 -15.90 -0.82 -0.37
N ALA A 110 -14.76 -0.29 0.09
CA ALA A 110 -14.49 0.00 1.49
C ALA A 110 -15.23 1.24 2.02
N VAL A 111 -15.33 2.31 1.20
CA VAL A 111 -15.89 3.61 1.63
C VAL A 111 -17.33 3.50 2.19
N PRO A 112 -18.25 2.75 1.59
CA PRO A 112 -19.58 2.58 2.18
C PRO A 112 -19.56 1.93 3.58
N ALA A 113 -18.68 0.93 3.79
CA ALA A 113 -18.50 0.28 5.09
C ALA A 113 -17.91 1.24 6.13
N MET A 114 -16.86 1.99 5.77
CA MET A 114 -16.25 3.01 6.63
C MET A 114 -17.25 4.12 6.98
N ARG A 115 -18.07 4.54 6.02
CA ARG A 115 -19.11 5.53 6.24
C ARG A 115 -20.15 5.07 7.28
N ARG A 116 -20.54 3.79 7.26
CA ARG A 116 -21.42 3.22 8.29
C ARG A 116 -20.79 3.20 9.68
N ARG A 117 -19.44 3.07 9.73
CA ARG A 117 -18.65 3.15 10.97
C ARG A 117 -18.47 4.59 11.46
N GLY A 118 -18.77 5.61 10.62
CA GLY A 118 -18.52 7.02 10.93
C GLY A 118 -17.05 7.40 11.01
N ARG A 119 -16.15 6.56 10.48
CA ARG A 119 -14.68 6.77 10.47
C ARG A 119 -14.00 5.85 9.46
N GLY A 120 -12.80 6.21 9.03
CA GLY A 120 -11.98 5.35 8.18
C GLY A 120 -10.55 5.85 8.02
N SER A 121 -9.63 4.92 7.76
CA SER A 121 -8.26 5.23 7.33
C SER A 121 -7.89 4.38 6.13
N VAL A 122 -7.69 5.01 4.98
CA VAL A 122 -7.17 4.39 3.76
C VAL A 122 -5.69 4.71 3.63
N ILE A 123 -4.88 3.67 3.48
CA ILE A 123 -3.42 3.76 3.35
C ILE A 123 -3.02 3.13 2.03
N ASN A 124 -2.53 3.93 1.09
CA ASN A 124 -2.09 3.48 -0.22
C ASN A 124 -0.58 3.29 -0.24
N ILE A 125 -0.09 2.13 -0.68
CA ILE A 125 1.35 1.92 -0.87
C ILE A 125 1.74 2.41 -2.27
N ALA A 126 2.32 3.61 -2.30
CA ALA A 126 2.92 4.22 -3.48
C ALA A 126 4.38 3.72 -3.67
N SER A 127 5.29 4.59 -4.06
CA SER A 127 6.74 4.36 -4.18
C SER A 127 7.41 5.72 -4.41
N VAL A 128 8.68 5.88 -4.03
CA VAL A 128 9.50 7.04 -4.46
C VAL A 128 9.58 7.18 -5.99
N SER A 129 9.26 6.12 -6.72
CA SER A 129 9.17 6.15 -8.19
C SER A 129 8.09 7.12 -8.71
N HIS A 130 7.11 7.51 -7.88
CA HIS A 130 6.10 8.50 -8.27
C HIS A 130 6.68 9.88 -8.55
N GLU A 131 7.77 10.25 -7.87
CA GLU A 131 8.45 11.53 -8.02
C GLU A 131 9.59 11.44 -9.06
N LYS A 132 10.29 10.30 -9.08
CA LYS A 132 11.44 10.09 -9.95
C LYS A 132 11.07 9.57 -11.35
N GLY A 133 9.83 9.19 -11.61
CA GLY A 133 9.40 8.61 -12.89
C GLY A 133 9.96 7.21 -13.13
N GLY A 134 10.34 6.48 -12.08
CA GLY A 134 11.00 5.18 -12.15
C GLY A 134 12.02 5.03 -11.04
N GLY A 135 12.92 4.06 -11.15
CA GLY A 135 13.94 3.85 -10.11
C GLY A 135 14.85 2.66 -10.39
N ALA A 136 15.53 2.18 -9.34
CA ALA A 136 16.48 1.07 -9.44
C ALA A 136 15.85 -0.24 -9.94
N PHE A 137 14.59 -0.48 -9.62
CA PHE A 137 13.83 -1.67 -10.01
C PHE A 137 12.55 -1.35 -10.80
N GLY A 138 11.91 -0.19 -10.55
CA GLY A 138 10.72 0.22 -11.27
C GLY A 138 11.04 1.05 -12.51
N ASN A 139 10.46 0.71 -13.66
CA ASN A 139 10.59 1.50 -14.87
C ASN A 139 9.62 2.71 -14.88
N VAL A 140 9.62 3.47 -15.99
CA VAL A 140 8.76 4.65 -16.17
C VAL A 140 7.27 4.33 -16.01
N TRP A 141 6.83 3.17 -16.48
CA TRP A 141 5.43 2.75 -16.41
C TRP A 141 4.99 2.46 -14.98
N TYR A 142 5.86 1.81 -14.21
CA TYR A 142 5.64 1.63 -12.78
C TYR A 142 5.56 2.98 -12.06
N GLY A 143 6.49 3.89 -12.34
CA GLY A 143 6.47 5.26 -11.80
C GLY A 143 5.17 5.99 -12.10
N ALA A 144 4.68 5.90 -13.34
CA ALA A 144 3.41 6.50 -13.76
C ALA A 144 2.22 5.97 -12.95
N THR A 145 2.12 4.63 -12.74
CA THR A 145 1.04 4.07 -11.92
C THR A 145 1.13 4.53 -10.45
N LYS A 146 2.34 4.62 -9.89
CA LYS A 146 2.52 5.09 -8.50
C LYS A 146 2.26 6.59 -8.35
N ALA A 147 2.52 7.40 -9.38
CA ALA A 147 2.10 8.80 -9.43
C ALA A 147 0.56 8.93 -9.47
N GLY A 148 -0.12 8.07 -10.22
CA GLY A 148 -1.58 7.98 -10.22
C GLY A 148 -2.17 7.66 -8.84
N VAL A 149 -1.54 6.73 -8.09
CA VAL A 149 -1.94 6.42 -6.71
C VAL A 149 -1.80 7.65 -5.79
N VAL A 150 -0.73 8.43 -5.94
CA VAL A 150 -0.53 9.68 -5.19
C VAL A 150 -1.61 10.71 -5.54
N ALA A 151 -1.94 10.86 -6.82
CA ALA A 151 -3.00 11.76 -7.25
C ALA A 151 -4.37 11.36 -6.69
N MET A 152 -4.72 10.05 -6.75
CA MET A 152 -5.94 9.53 -6.13
C MET A 152 -5.96 9.79 -4.61
N THR A 153 -4.84 9.59 -3.93
CA THR A 153 -4.73 9.84 -2.48
C THR A 153 -5.11 11.27 -2.11
N ARG A 154 -4.57 12.25 -2.84
CA ARG A 154 -4.87 13.67 -2.63
C ARG A 154 -6.34 14.02 -2.87
N GLY A 155 -6.88 13.53 -3.99
CA GLY A 155 -8.29 13.74 -4.33
C GLY A 155 -9.25 13.13 -3.32
N LEU A 156 -9.04 11.85 -3.01
CA LEU A 156 -9.86 11.11 -2.05
C LEU A 156 -9.75 11.68 -0.62
N GLY A 157 -8.56 12.11 -0.19
CA GLY A 157 -8.38 12.76 1.11
C GLY A 157 -9.25 13.98 1.28
N ARG A 158 -9.39 14.81 0.23
CA ARG A 158 -10.27 15.97 0.20
C ARG A 158 -11.75 15.59 0.16
N GLU A 159 -12.12 14.62 -0.68
CA GLU A 159 -13.52 14.25 -0.91
C GLU A 159 -14.12 13.46 0.25
N LEU A 160 -13.32 12.60 0.89
CA LEU A 160 -13.80 11.73 1.96
C LEU A 160 -13.61 12.32 3.37
N GLY A 161 -12.84 13.39 3.50
CA GLY A 161 -12.64 14.10 4.77
C GLY A 161 -13.94 14.46 5.50
N PRO A 162 -14.97 15.02 4.83
CA PRO A 162 -16.28 15.31 5.45
C PRO A 162 -17.00 14.06 6.00
N LEU A 163 -16.60 12.87 5.60
CA LEU A 163 -17.11 11.58 6.08
C LEU A 163 -16.26 11.00 7.23
N ALA A 164 -15.30 11.76 7.78
CA ALA A 164 -14.31 11.29 8.74
C ALA A 164 -13.47 10.10 8.23
N ILE A 165 -13.20 10.05 6.92
CA ILE A 165 -12.36 9.05 6.29
C ILE A 165 -11.09 9.75 5.80
N ARG A 166 -9.95 9.38 6.38
CA ARG A 166 -8.63 9.87 5.97
C ARG A 166 -8.05 8.98 4.87
N VAL A 167 -7.34 9.57 3.93
CA VAL A 167 -6.67 8.85 2.86
C VAL A 167 -5.25 9.37 2.73
N ASN A 168 -4.26 8.51 2.97
CA ASN A 168 -2.85 8.87 2.87
C ASN A 168 -2.07 7.81 2.08
N ALA A 169 -0.90 8.17 1.60
CA ALA A 169 0.00 7.26 0.93
C ALA A 169 1.34 7.14 1.67
N ILE A 170 1.92 5.97 1.60
CA ILE A 170 3.32 5.71 1.97
C ILE A 170 4.09 5.50 0.67
N ALA A 171 5.23 6.19 0.51
CA ALA A 171 6.11 6.07 -0.64
C ALA A 171 7.45 5.45 -0.21
N PRO A 172 7.57 4.12 -0.18
CA PRO A 172 8.83 3.47 0.16
C PRO A 172 9.89 3.68 -0.93
N ALA A 173 11.16 3.72 -0.53
CA ALA A 173 12.30 3.45 -1.41
C ALA A 173 12.45 1.95 -1.64
N VAL A 174 13.67 1.47 -1.90
CA VAL A 174 13.93 0.04 -2.05
C VAL A 174 13.81 -0.65 -0.70
N VAL A 175 12.80 -1.50 -0.57
CA VAL A 175 12.59 -2.33 0.62
C VAL A 175 13.22 -3.70 0.41
N ALA A 176 13.99 -4.19 1.37
CA ALA A 176 14.71 -5.46 1.32
C ALA A 176 13.79 -6.68 1.51
N THR A 177 12.75 -6.79 0.67
CA THR A 177 11.88 -7.98 0.60
C THR A 177 12.62 -9.16 -0.03
N ASP A 178 12.13 -10.37 0.15
CA ASP A 178 12.73 -11.57 -0.47
C ASP A 178 12.81 -11.44 -2.00
N MET A 179 11.77 -10.86 -2.63
CA MET A 179 11.77 -10.57 -4.06
C MET A 179 12.92 -9.64 -4.46
N VAL A 180 13.14 -8.55 -3.73
CA VAL A 180 14.21 -7.60 -4.02
C VAL A 180 15.56 -8.23 -3.74
N ARG A 181 15.71 -8.96 -2.65
CA ARG A 181 16.96 -9.65 -2.30
C ARG A 181 17.40 -10.63 -3.37
N SER A 182 16.46 -11.35 -4.01
CA SER A 182 16.77 -12.29 -5.09
C SER A 182 17.23 -11.63 -6.40
N LEU A 183 16.89 -10.35 -6.61
CA LEU A 183 17.25 -9.57 -7.80
C LEU A 183 18.46 -8.65 -7.60
N LEU A 184 18.90 -8.47 -6.34
CA LEU A 184 19.86 -7.47 -5.95
C LEU A 184 21.27 -8.03 -5.95
N THR A 185 22.10 -7.66 -6.94
CA THR A 185 23.53 -7.99 -6.89
C THR A 185 24.26 -7.15 -5.83
N PRO A 186 25.42 -7.58 -5.31
CA PRO A 186 26.21 -6.76 -4.38
C PRO A 186 26.50 -5.37 -4.89
N GLU A 187 26.88 -5.23 -6.17
CA GLU A 187 27.21 -3.95 -6.80
C GLU A 187 25.99 -3.05 -6.95
N MET A 188 24.82 -3.62 -7.27
CA MET A 188 23.55 -2.87 -7.29
C MET A 188 23.20 -2.37 -5.90
N ARG A 189 23.35 -3.24 -4.89
CA ARG A 189 23.09 -2.90 -3.49
C ARG A 189 23.96 -1.74 -3.05
N GLU A 190 25.26 -1.80 -3.30
CA GLU A 190 26.21 -0.75 -2.94
C GLU A 190 25.82 0.60 -3.59
N ARG A 191 25.55 0.61 -4.91
CA ARG A 191 25.11 1.82 -5.62
C ARG A 191 23.80 2.41 -5.10
N ILE A 192 22.86 1.57 -4.69
CA ILE A 192 21.58 2.03 -4.13
C ILE A 192 21.82 2.61 -2.74
N VAL A 193 22.54 1.89 -1.88
CA VAL A 193 22.80 2.30 -0.49
C VAL A 193 23.63 3.59 -0.45
N ALA A 194 24.58 3.77 -1.35
CA ALA A 194 25.38 5.01 -1.45
C ALA A 194 24.51 6.28 -1.70
N ARG A 195 23.28 6.12 -2.20
CA ARG A 195 22.32 7.21 -2.42
C ARG A 195 21.31 7.37 -1.31
N ILE A 196 21.39 6.58 -0.26
CA ILE A 196 20.49 6.64 0.89
C ILE A 196 21.25 7.22 2.08
N PRO A 197 20.96 8.45 2.53
CA PRO A 197 21.68 9.08 3.64
C PRO A 197 21.73 8.23 4.93
N LEU A 198 20.69 7.44 5.22
CA LEU A 198 20.69 6.53 6.37
C LEU A 198 21.52 5.26 6.17
N GLY A 199 22.22 5.09 5.02
CA GLY A 199 23.23 4.06 4.79
C GLY A 199 22.73 2.63 4.72
N ARG A 200 21.42 2.40 4.57
CA ARG A 200 20.83 1.07 4.44
C ARG A 200 19.58 1.07 3.54
N LEU A 201 19.22 -0.10 3.05
CA LEU A 201 17.89 -0.30 2.45
C LEU A 201 16.81 -0.21 3.54
N ALA A 202 15.59 0.15 3.14
CA ALA A 202 14.45 0.04 4.01
C ALA A 202 14.14 -1.44 4.30
N GLU A 203 13.65 -1.71 5.49
CA GLU A 203 13.05 -2.98 5.87
C GLU A 203 11.53 -2.90 5.81
N GLU A 204 10.86 -4.04 5.71
CA GLU A 204 9.40 -4.13 5.70
C GLU A 204 8.80 -3.44 6.94
N ASP A 205 9.51 -3.52 8.06
CA ASP A 205 9.10 -2.92 9.32
C ASP A 205 9.14 -1.38 9.32
N ASP A 206 10.03 -0.77 8.56
CA ASP A 206 10.08 0.69 8.41
C ASP A 206 8.77 1.22 7.79
N VAL A 207 8.24 0.49 6.80
CA VAL A 207 6.96 0.81 6.15
C VAL A 207 5.79 0.48 7.07
N ALA A 208 5.83 -0.68 7.74
CA ALA A 208 4.74 -1.15 8.58
C ALA A 208 4.51 -0.24 9.81
N ARG A 209 5.55 0.33 10.39
CA ARG A 209 5.42 1.30 11.49
C ARG A 209 4.67 2.55 11.07
N LEU A 210 4.95 3.08 9.88
CA LEU A 210 4.21 4.23 9.37
C LEU A 210 2.76 3.87 9.05
N ALA A 211 2.49 2.65 8.56
CA ALA A 211 1.14 2.18 8.32
C ALA A 211 0.32 2.12 9.63
N VAL A 212 0.92 1.63 10.73
CA VAL A 212 0.29 1.65 12.06
C VAL A 212 0.00 3.07 12.52
N PHE A 213 0.95 4.00 12.37
CA PHE A 213 0.73 5.42 12.69
C PHE A 213 -0.44 6.01 11.89
N LEU A 214 -0.48 5.79 10.58
CA LEU A 214 -1.55 6.30 9.73
C LEU A 214 -2.91 5.62 9.99
N ALA A 215 -2.93 4.39 10.50
CA ALA A 215 -4.14 3.68 10.90
C ALA A 215 -4.71 4.17 12.24
N SER A 216 -3.87 4.78 13.07
CA SER A 216 -4.21 5.19 14.45
C SER A 216 -4.76 6.60 14.53
N ASP A 217 -5.29 6.95 15.72
CA ASP A 217 -5.78 8.28 16.03
C ASP A 217 -4.63 9.32 16.15
N TRP A 218 -3.37 8.90 16.21
CA TRP A 218 -2.21 9.79 16.19
C TRP A 218 -2.07 10.59 14.89
N SER A 219 -2.74 10.16 13.83
CA SER A 219 -2.74 10.82 12.52
C SER A 219 -4.09 11.44 12.15
N ASP A 220 -4.96 11.72 13.13
CA ASP A 220 -6.33 12.18 12.89
C ASP A 220 -6.44 13.47 12.09
N PHE A 221 -5.42 14.31 12.10
CA PHE A 221 -5.37 15.55 11.33
C PHE A 221 -4.48 15.45 10.08
N ILE A 222 -4.21 14.22 9.60
CA ILE A 222 -3.40 13.97 8.41
C ILE A 222 -4.26 13.26 7.36
N THR A 223 -4.53 13.92 6.23
CA THR A 223 -5.23 13.36 5.08
C THR A 223 -4.76 13.99 3.78
N GLY A 224 -4.73 13.21 2.70
CA GLY A 224 -4.28 13.65 1.38
C GLY A 224 -2.75 13.66 1.22
N GLU A 225 -1.99 13.19 2.24
CA GLU A 225 -0.54 13.26 2.25
C GLU A 225 0.12 12.00 1.69
N THR A 226 1.32 12.21 1.15
CA THR A 226 2.24 11.14 0.73
C THR A 226 3.53 11.26 1.52
N ILE A 227 3.80 10.26 2.36
CA ILE A 227 4.95 10.28 3.25
C ILE A 227 6.00 9.29 2.73
N ALA A 228 7.19 9.80 2.42
CA ALA A 228 8.31 8.98 1.98
C ALA A 228 8.90 8.18 3.16
N VAL A 229 9.17 6.89 2.91
CA VAL A 229 9.96 6.01 3.79
C VAL A 229 11.19 5.59 2.99
N ASP A 230 12.16 6.47 2.89
CA ASP A 230 13.22 6.41 1.88
C ASP A 230 14.63 6.62 2.43
N GLY A 231 14.77 6.86 3.72
CA GLY A 231 16.08 7.14 4.32
C GLY A 231 16.78 8.40 3.80
N GLY A 232 16.02 9.33 3.21
CA GLY A 232 16.51 10.57 2.61
C GLY A 232 16.81 10.48 1.11
N PHE A 233 16.51 9.36 0.45
CA PHE A 233 16.84 9.10 -0.96
C PHE A 233 16.29 10.16 -1.95
N LEU A 234 15.11 10.72 -1.69
CA LEU A 234 14.52 11.77 -2.54
C LEU A 234 15.16 13.15 -2.33
N ARG A 235 15.99 13.33 -1.34
CA ARG A 235 16.62 14.62 -0.98
C ARG A 235 18.09 14.70 -1.34
N THR A 236 18.62 13.70 -2.09
CA THR A 236 20.01 13.62 -2.57
C THR A 236 20.10 13.80 -4.08
#